data_9e886fc6995d6785c822e7b4a78b3620
#
_entry.id   9e886fc6995d6785c822e7b4a78b3620
#
_cell.length_a   1.000
_cell.length_b   1.000
_cell.length_c   1.000
_cell.angle_alpha   90.00
_cell.angle_beta   90.00
_cell.angle_gamma   90.00
#
_symmetry.space_group_name_H-M   'P 1'
#
loop_
_entity.id
_entity.type
_entity.pdbx_description
1 polymer ?
#
loop_
_entity_poly.entity_id
_entity_poly.type
_entity_poly.pdbx_seq_one_letter_code
_entity_poly.pdbx_strand_id
1 'polypeptide(L)'
;MKRSTFFFFFFLLFSCSSEDGTFEQLYTDGQIKNRLVVEGGKPVLREDFYENGTLQSKTIYKNGYLHGFIEDYHKNGNLKGVGEWRGNKLNGRYEDYYENGQLRKKTTMIDNKMNGIIETYYENGEIESSGNIKDDAWEGEVTVFPEDKKWEYAYTTAVYKKGKANGLNISYKQDGTEHSRRCFLKDKEVQLDLCG
;
A
#
# COMPACT_ATOMS: atom_id res chain seq x y z
N MET A 1 -51.00 -38.58 3.26
CA MET A 1 -50.72 -37.34 2.51
C MET A 1 -49.34 -36.80 2.94
N LYS A 2 -48.30 -37.06 2.15
CA LYS A 2 -46.93 -36.55 2.41
C LYS A 2 -46.78 -35.24 1.63
N ARG A 3 -46.57 -34.13 2.35
CA ARG A 3 -46.21 -32.86 1.74
C ARG A 3 -44.70 -32.87 1.45
N SER A 4 -44.34 -32.87 0.17
CA SER A 4 -42.97 -32.69 -0.32
C SER A 4 -42.69 -31.18 -0.39
N THR A 5 -41.76 -30.72 0.45
CA THR A 5 -41.28 -29.35 0.42
C THR A 5 -40.14 -29.32 -0.59
N PHE A 6 -40.40 -28.78 -1.77
CA PHE A 6 -39.37 -28.50 -2.77
C PHE A 6 -38.59 -27.28 -2.31
N PHE A 7 -37.31 -27.45 -1.92
CA PHE A 7 -36.36 -26.39 -1.78
C PHE A 7 -35.87 -26.00 -3.21
N PHE A 8 -36.34 -24.87 -3.70
CA PHE A 8 -35.79 -24.26 -4.89
C PHE A 8 -34.45 -23.65 -4.54
N PHE A 9 -33.35 -24.33 -4.90
CA PHE A 9 -32.03 -23.73 -4.98
C PHE A 9 -32.05 -22.77 -6.18
N PHE A 10 -32.24 -21.48 -5.89
CA PHE A 10 -32.10 -20.43 -6.90
C PHE A 10 -30.60 -20.23 -7.15
N PHE A 11 -30.06 -20.99 -8.13
CA PHE A 11 -28.80 -20.62 -8.76
C PHE A 11 -29.07 -19.33 -9.54
N LEU A 12 -28.81 -18.17 -8.94
CA LEU A 12 -28.71 -16.91 -9.66
C LEU A 12 -27.46 -16.98 -10.52
N LEU A 13 -27.64 -17.47 -11.75
CA LEU A 13 -26.76 -17.14 -12.85
C LEU A 13 -26.77 -15.61 -12.95
N PHE A 14 -25.64 -15.00 -12.64
CA PHE A 14 -25.37 -13.59 -12.92
C PHE A 14 -25.51 -13.39 -14.44
N SER A 15 -26.70 -13.20 -14.94
CA SER A 15 -26.90 -12.52 -16.19
C SER A 15 -26.44 -11.08 -15.92
N CYS A 16 -25.51 -10.59 -16.69
CA CYS A 16 -25.08 -9.20 -16.71
C CYS A 16 -26.33 -8.33 -16.96
N SER A 17 -27.12 -8.00 -15.92
CA SER A 17 -28.22 -7.08 -16.04
C SER A 17 -27.63 -5.68 -16.15
N SER A 18 -27.91 -5.03 -17.25
CA SER A 18 -27.56 -3.63 -17.52
C SER A 18 -28.41 -2.63 -16.69
N GLU A 19 -29.03 -3.12 -15.61
CA GLU A 19 -29.92 -2.31 -14.78
C GLU A 19 -29.13 -1.49 -13.78
N ASP A 20 -29.48 -0.22 -13.68
CA ASP A 20 -28.96 0.69 -12.67
C ASP A 20 -29.54 0.32 -11.30
N GLY A 21 -28.74 0.49 -10.24
CA GLY A 21 -29.19 0.21 -8.90
C GLY A 21 -28.06 -0.10 -7.92
N THR A 22 -28.48 -0.43 -6.71
CA THR A 22 -27.60 -0.90 -5.64
C THR A 22 -27.85 -2.38 -5.40
N PHE A 23 -26.79 -3.18 -5.48
CA PHE A 23 -26.81 -4.64 -5.32
C PHE A 23 -26.01 -4.99 -4.08
N GLU A 24 -26.60 -5.81 -3.20
CA GLU A 24 -25.95 -6.23 -1.96
C GLU A 24 -25.83 -7.75 -1.89
N GLN A 25 -24.70 -8.22 -1.40
CA GLN A 25 -24.53 -9.60 -0.95
C GLN A 25 -24.40 -9.60 0.57
N LEU A 26 -24.97 -10.62 1.20
CA LEU A 26 -24.98 -10.77 2.64
C LEU A 26 -24.08 -11.94 3.06
N TYR A 27 -23.55 -11.85 4.26
CA TYR A 27 -22.99 -12.96 5.01
C TYR A 27 -24.13 -13.89 5.47
N THR A 28 -23.77 -15.06 5.99
CA THR A 28 -24.74 -16.05 6.48
C THR A 28 -25.55 -15.57 7.69
N ASP A 29 -25.05 -14.60 8.44
CA ASP A 29 -25.70 -13.94 9.59
C ASP A 29 -26.60 -12.76 9.20
N GLY A 30 -26.67 -12.43 7.88
CA GLY A 30 -27.50 -11.35 7.35
C GLY A 30 -26.80 -9.98 7.28
N GLN A 31 -25.56 -9.85 7.73
CA GLN A 31 -24.80 -8.60 7.57
C GLN A 31 -24.36 -8.42 6.11
N ILE A 32 -24.21 -7.15 5.68
CA ILE A 32 -23.75 -6.82 4.32
C ILE A 32 -22.30 -7.27 4.19
N LYS A 33 -22.04 -8.10 3.18
CA LYS A 33 -20.71 -8.54 2.77
C LYS A 33 -20.09 -7.60 1.74
N ASN A 34 -20.89 -7.21 0.75
CA ASN A 34 -20.50 -6.19 -0.22
C ASN A 34 -21.73 -5.46 -0.77
N ARG A 35 -21.46 -4.25 -1.26
CA ARG A 35 -22.41 -3.39 -1.95
C ARG A 35 -21.80 -2.92 -3.26
N LEU A 36 -22.54 -3.04 -4.35
CA LEU A 36 -22.17 -2.56 -5.68
C LEU A 36 -23.23 -1.57 -6.16
N VAL A 37 -22.78 -0.36 -6.54
CA VAL A 37 -23.64 0.64 -7.19
C VAL A 37 -23.33 0.66 -8.68
N VAL A 38 -24.39 0.56 -9.49
CA VAL A 38 -24.34 0.54 -10.96
C VAL A 38 -25.15 1.73 -11.49
N GLU A 39 -24.55 2.49 -12.41
CA GLU A 39 -25.16 3.61 -13.11
C GLU A 39 -24.82 3.53 -14.60
N GLY A 40 -25.83 3.71 -15.48
CA GLY A 40 -25.67 3.55 -16.92
C GLY A 40 -25.14 2.16 -17.32
N GLY A 41 -25.56 1.11 -16.57
CA GLY A 41 -25.12 -0.26 -16.77
C GLY A 41 -23.66 -0.54 -16.42
N LYS A 42 -23.00 0.36 -15.70
CA LYS A 42 -21.58 0.22 -15.29
C LYS A 42 -21.40 0.43 -13.80
N PRO A 43 -20.48 -0.31 -13.16
CA PRO A 43 -20.15 -0.04 -11.76
C PRO A 43 -19.59 1.36 -11.60
N VAL A 44 -20.01 2.05 -10.53
CA VAL A 44 -19.48 3.36 -10.11
C VAL A 44 -18.86 3.31 -8.71
N LEU A 45 -19.37 2.43 -7.82
CA LEU A 45 -18.87 2.23 -6.47
C LEU A 45 -19.01 0.77 -6.06
N ARG A 46 -17.99 0.25 -5.39
CA ARG A 46 -18.05 -1.00 -4.65
C ARG A 46 -17.52 -0.78 -3.25
N GLU A 47 -18.25 -1.32 -2.27
CA GLU A 47 -17.87 -1.38 -0.87
C GLU A 47 -17.87 -2.85 -0.44
N ASP A 48 -16.78 -3.30 0.15
CA ASP A 48 -16.68 -4.61 0.78
C ASP A 48 -16.58 -4.42 2.29
N PHE A 49 -17.19 -5.31 3.07
CA PHE A 49 -17.25 -5.23 4.54
C PHE A 49 -16.69 -6.50 5.17
N TYR A 50 -16.09 -6.36 6.33
CA TYR A 50 -15.74 -7.48 7.21
C TYR A 50 -16.98 -8.07 7.86
N GLU A 51 -16.88 -9.30 8.38
CA GLU A 51 -17.96 -9.96 9.12
C GLU A 51 -18.43 -9.20 10.37
N ASN A 52 -17.62 -8.29 10.91
CA ASN A 52 -18.00 -7.42 12.02
C ASN A 52 -18.74 -6.14 11.58
N GLY A 53 -19.08 -6.01 10.28
CA GLY A 53 -19.76 -4.87 9.70
C GLY A 53 -18.87 -3.66 9.39
N THR A 54 -17.57 -3.70 9.76
CA THR A 54 -16.63 -2.62 9.43
C THR A 54 -16.33 -2.63 7.93
N LEU A 55 -16.23 -1.44 7.31
CA LEU A 55 -15.81 -1.30 5.92
C LEU A 55 -14.40 -1.89 5.75
N GLN A 56 -14.24 -2.76 4.76
CA GLN A 56 -12.97 -3.39 4.40
C GLN A 56 -12.29 -2.67 3.24
N SER A 57 -13.07 -2.30 2.21
CA SER A 57 -12.55 -1.54 1.08
C SER A 57 -13.62 -0.70 0.41
N LYS A 58 -13.18 0.41 -0.21
CA LYS A 58 -14.02 1.28 -1.03
C LYS A 58 -13.35 1.51 -2.37
N THR A 59 -13.99 1.05 -3.43
CA THR A 59 -13.49 1.07 -4.79
C THR A 59 -14.37 1.95 -5.67
N ILE A 60 -13.77 2.92 -6.34
CA ILE A 60 -14.45 3.84 -7.24
C ILE A 60 -14.14 3.48 -8.69
N TYR A 61 -15.16 3.55 -9.54
CA TYR A 61 -15.05 3.28 -10.96
C TYR A 61 -15.48 4.49 -11.79
N LYS A 62 -14.85 4.66 -12.95
CA LYS A 62 -15.28 5.58 -13.99
C LYS A 62 -15.30 4.84 -15.33
N ASN A 63 -16.44 4.80 -15.96
CA ASN A 63 -16.64 4.06 -17.21
C ASN A 63 -16.28 2.56 -17.12
N GLY A 64 -16.43 1.93 -15.94
CA GLY A 64 -16.09 0.53 -15.68
C GLY A 64 -14.62 0.26 -15.37
N TYR A 65 -13.78 1.29 -15.27
CA TYR A 65 -12.37 1.18 -14.89
C TYR A 65 -12.13 1.74 -13.48
N LEU A 66 -11.20 1.15 -12.73
CA LEU A 66 -10.75 1.69 -11.45
C LEU A 66 -10.26 3.13 -11.64
N HIS A 67 -10.78 4.07 -10.84
CA HIS A 67 -10.48 5.49 -10.99
C HIS A 67 -10.69 6.24 -9.68
N GLY A 68 -9.83 7.23 -9.41
CA GLY A 68 -9.89 8.00 -8.17
C GLY A 68 -9.17 7.33 -7.02
N PHE A 69 -9.49 7.70 -5.78
CA PHE A 69 -8.90 7.12 -4.59
C PHE A 69 -9.64 5.83 -4.22
N ILE A 70 -8.87 4.75 -4.10
CA ILE A 70 -9.34 3.46 -3.58
C ILE A 70 -8.76 3.30 -2.18
N GLU A 71 -9.61 2.94 -1.24
CA GLU A 71 -9.30 2.88 0.19
C GLU A 71 -9.49 1.46 0.71
N ASP A 72 -8.53 0.98 1.48
CA ASP A 72 -8.60 -0.25 2.25
C ASP A 72 -8.55 0.08 3.74
N TYR A 73 -9.24 -0.71 4.57
CA TYR A 73 -9.37 -0.48 6.01
C TYR A 73 -8.97 -1.71 6.80
N HIS A 74 -8.44 -1.51 7.99
CA HIS A 74 -8.23 -2.55 9.00
C HIS A 74 -9.55 -2.96 9.64
N LYS A 75 -9.60 -4.13 10.30
CA LYS A 75 -10.81 -4.62 11.00
C LYS A 75 -11.27 -3.70 12.14
N ASN A 76 -10.39 -2.88 12.68
CA ASN A 76 -10.71 -1.87 13.70
C ASN A 76 -11.31 -0.57 13.13
N GLY A 77 -11.42 -0.45 11.79
CA GLY A 77 -11.98 0.70 11.07
C GLY A 77 -10.95 1.76 10.68
N ASN A 78 -9.70 1.67 11.14
CA ASN A 78 -8.66 2.58 10.73
C ASN A 78 -8.27 2.34 9.26
N LEU A 79 -7.91 3.40 8.55
CA LEU A 79 -7.40 3.31 7.18
C LEU A 79 -6.16 2.41 7.16
N LYS A 80 -6.12 1.45 6.24
CA LYS A 80 -5.01 0.53 6.00
C LYS A 80 -4.15 0.98 4.84
N GLY A 81 -4.80 1.54 3.80
CA GLY A 81 -4.11 2.05 2.64
C GLY A 81 -5.02 2.88 1.76
N VAL A 82 -4.43 3.79 1.00
CA VAL A 82 -5.11 4.57 -0.03
C VAL A 82 -4.21 4.74 -1.24
N GLY A 83 -4.78 4.56 -2.42
CA GLY A 83 -4.07 4.73 -3.67
C GLY A 83 -4.88 5.45 -4.72
N GLU A 84 -4.23 6.29 -5.51
CA GLU A 84 -4.85 6.97 -6.66
C GLU A 84 -4.78 6.09 -7.90
N TRP A 85 -5.96 5.79 -8.48
CA TRP A 85 -6.11 4.90 -9.61
C TRP A 85 -6.59 5.65 -10.85
N ARG A 86 -6.03 5.28 -12.02
CA ARG A 86 -6.42 5.81 -13.32
C ARG A 86 -6.41 4.69 -14.35
N GLY A 87 -7.60 4.28 -14.82
CA GLY A 87 -7.74 3.25 -15.86
C GLY A 87 -7.16 1.89 -15.46
N ASN A 88 -7.54 1.37 -14.26
CA ASN A 88 -7.07 0.10 -13.69
C ASN A 88 -5.58 0.07 -13.30
N LYS A 89 -4.91 1.21 -13.30
CA LYS A 89 -3.53 1.31 -12.85
C LYS A 89 -3.45 2.22 -11.63
N LEU A 90 -2.64 1.81 -10.66
CA LEU A 90 -2.25 2.65 -9.53
C LEU A 90 -1.27 3.71 -10.07
N ASN A 91 -1.70 4.97 -10.08
CA ASN A 91 -0.99 6.06 -10.76
C ASN A 91 -1.27 7.38 -10.06
N GLY A 92 -0.38 7.79 -9.18
CA GLY A 92 -0.49 8.93 -8.31
C GLY A 92 -0.04 8.63 -6.89
N ARG A 93 -0.61 9.31 -5.91
CA ARG A 93 -0.30 9.14 -4.49
C ARG A 93 -0.65 7.73 -4.00
N TYR A 94 0.23 7.17 -3.16
CA TYR A 94 0.01 5.92 -2.45
C TYR A 94 0.49 6.02 -1.00
N GLU A 95 -0.33 5.58 -0.05
CA GLU A 95 -0.04 5.55 1.37
C GLU A 95 -0.56 4.27 2.01
N ASP A 96 0.24 3.72 2.93
CA ASP A 96 -0.08 2.60 3.81
C ASP A 96 -0.05 3.07 5.27
N TYR A 97 -0.88 2.44 6.12
CA TYR A 97 -1.01 2.77 7.52
C TYR A 97 -0.96 1.52 8.40
N TYR A 98 -0.45 1.65 9.59
CA TYR A 98 -0.51 0.64 10.66
C TYR A 98 -1.93 0.53 11.23
N GLU A 99 -2.20 -0.55 11.98
CA GLU A 99 -3.49 -0.74 12.66
C GLU A 99 -3.80 0.35 13.70
N ASN A 100 -2.77 0.98 14.28
CA ASN A 100 -2.92 2.12 15.19
C ASN A 100 -3.26 3.44 14.49
N GLY A 101 -3.31 3.46 13.14
CA GLY A 101 -3.62 4.63 12.30
C GLY A 101 -2.40 5.48 11.94
N GLN A 102 -1.21 5.16 12.44
CA GLN A 102 0.01 5.86 12.05
C GLN A 102 0.40 5.52 10.61
N LEU A 103 0.94 6.50 9.89
CA LEU A 103 1.46 6.30 8.54
C LEU A 103 2.63 5.31 8.58
N ARG A 104 2.60 4.29 7.74
CA ARG A 104 3.65 3.29 7.58
C ARG A 104 4.57 3.59 6.39
N LYS A 105 3.97 4.04 5.29
CA LYS A 105 4.70 4.32 4.04
C LYS A 105 3.92 5.32 3.19
N LYS A 106 4.65 6.23 2.54
CA LYS A 106 4.10 7.06 1.46
C LYS A 106 5.05 7.09 0.27
N THR A 107 4.51 7.12 -0.94
CA THR A 107 5.26 7.24 -2.19
C THR A 107 4.34 7.67 -3.33
N THR A 108 4.91 7.85 -4.51
CA THR A 108 4.17 8.02 -5.77
C THR A 108 4.24 6.74 -6.58
N MET A 109 3.11 6.39 -7.19
CA MET A 109 3.01 5.27 -8.13
C MET A 109 2.93 5.78 -9.56
N ILE A 110 3.61 5.10 -10.48
CA ILE A 110 3.51 5.31 -11.93
C ILE A 110 3.31 3.93 -12.57
N ASP A 111 2.16 3.71 -13.20
CA ASP A 111 1.84 2.45 -13.87
C ASP A 111 2.05 1.20 -12.99
N ASN A 112 1.54 1.22 -11.74
CA ASN A 112 1.66 0.18 -10.72
C ASN A 112 3.07 -0.02 -10.13
N LYS A 113 4.02 0.87 -10.38
CA LYS A 113 5.36 0.82 -9.83
C LYS A 113 5.64 2.03 -8.96
N MET A 114 6.39 1.83 -7.88
CA MET A 114 6.84 2.92 -7.03
C MET A 114 7.90 3.76 -7.76
N ASN A 115 7.71 5.08 -7.72
CA ASN A 115 8.59 6.05 -8.36
C ASN A 115 8.63 7.35 -7.55
N GLY A 116 9.79 8.01 -7.50
CA GLY A 116 9.99 9.26 -6.77
C GLY A 116 10.43 9.04 -5.33
N ILE A 117 10.07 9.96 -4.44
CA ILE A 117 10.43 9.87 -3.02
C ILE A 117 9.54 8.80 -2.34
N ILE A 118 10.19 7.95 -1.56
CA ILE A 118 9.52 7.03 -0.64
C ILE A 118 9.99 7.33 0.78
N GLU A 119 9.06 7.39 1.71
CA GLU A 119 9.31 7.48 3.14
C GLU A 119 8.60 6.34 3.84
N THR A 120 9.30 5.68 4.76
CA THR A 120 8.73 4.68 5.66
C THR A 120 8.83 5.16 7.11
N TYR A 121 7.92 4.68 7.95
CA TYR A 121 7.79 5.10 9.34
C TYR A 121 7.62 3.88 10.22
N TYR A 122 8.13 3.95 11.43
CA TYR A 122 7.86 3.02 12.52
C TYR A 122 6.43 3.17 13.06
N GLU A 123 5.97 2.20 13.80
CA GLU A 123 4.62 2.21 14.43
C GLU A 123 4.43 3.34 15.44
N ASN A 124 5.52 3.92 15.98
CA ASN A 124 5.51 5.10 16.84
C ASN A 124 5.40 6.42 16.08
N GLY A 125 5.39 6.37 14.71
CA GLY A 125 5.29 7.53 13.82
C GLY A 125 6.63 8.21 13.49
N GLU A 126 7.76 7.75 14.07
CA GLU A 126 9.09 8.27 13.71
C GLU A 126 9.50 7.72 12.34
N ILE A 127 10.28 8.53 11.60
CA ILE A 127 10.77 8.12 10.29
C ILE A 127 11.73 6.93 10.43
N GLU A 128 11.53 5.91 9.60
CA GLU A 128 12.39 4.73 9.48
C GLU A 128 13.39 4.90 8.33
N SER A 129 12.90 5.31 7.15
CA SER A 129 13.75 5.55 6.01
C SER A 129 13.19 6.58 5.04
N SER A 130 14.09 7.22 4.28
CA SER A 130 13.75 8.12 3.18
C SER A 130 14.76 8.00 2.06
N GLY A 131 14.29 8.06 0.81
CA GLY A 131 15.15 8.04 -0.37
C GLY A 131 14.35 8.08 -1.65
N ASN A 132 15.04 7.94 -2.78
CA ASN A 132 14.41 7.81 -4.08
C ASN A 132 14.22 6.36 -4.50
N ILE A 133 13.10 6.08 -5.13
CA ILE A 133 12.80 4.80 -5.75
C ILE A 133 12.44 5.01 -7.21
N LYS A 134 12.87 4.13 -8.09
CA LYS A 134 12.57 4.14 -9.51
C LYS A 134 12.22 2.73 -9.97
N ASP A 135 11.02 2.55 -10.51
CA ASP A 135 10.51 1.24 -10.97
C ASP A 135 10.66 0.15 -9.90
N ASP A 136 10.25 0.44 -8.64
CA ASP A 136 10.34 -0.42 -7.44
C ASP A 136 11.78 -0.68 -6.93
N ALA A 137 12.78 0.00 -7.44
CA ALA A 137 14.17 -0.16 -7.04
C ALA A 137 14.75 1.14 -6.45
N TRP A 138 15.48 1.02 -5.33
CA TRP A 138 16.21 2.16 -4.76
C TRP A 138 17.18 2.75 -5.77
N GLU A 139 17.21 4.10 -5.85
CA GLU A 139 18.08 4.84 -6.77
C GLU A 139 18.59 6.11 -6.09
N GLY A 140 19.92 6.24 -5.98
CA GLY A 140 20.55 7.36 -5.29
C GLY A 140 20.73 7.14 -3.79
N GLU A 141 20.80 8.22 -3.04
CA GLU A 141 20.99 8.17 -1.59
C GLU A 141 19.69 7.79 -0.86
N VAL A 142 19.83 6.91 0.12
CA VAL A 142 18.79 6.47 1.05
C VAL A 142 19.30 6.71 2.45
N THR A 143 18.49 7.35 3.29
CA THR A 143 18.76 7.53 4.73
C THR A 143 17.89 6.57 5.51
N VAL A 144 18.50 5.90 6.49
CA VAL A 144 17.82 4.96 7.41
C VAL A 144 18.08 5.39 8.84
N PHE A 145 17.03 5.44 9.65
CA PHE A 145 17.07 5.81 11.05
C PHE A 145 16.75 4.57 11.90
N PRO A 146 17.53 4.25 12.95
CA PRO A 146 17.22 3.14 13.84
C PRO A 146 16.02 3.47 14.72
N GLU A 147 15.15 2.49 14.99
CA GLU A 147 14.01 2.64 15.89
C GLU A 147 14.46 2.85 17.34
N ASP A 148 15.50 2.12 17.77
CA ASP A 148 16.05 2.25 19.11
C ASP A 148 17.18 3.30 19.13
N LYS A 149 16.94 4.42 19.85
CA LYS A 149 17.90 5.53 20.02
C LYS A 149 19.12 5.15 20.89
N LYS A 150 19.20 3.91 21.41
CA LYS A 150 20.38 3.40 22.10
C LYS A 150 21.52 2.99 21.17
N TRP A 151 21.27 2.97 19.86
CA TRP A 151 22.34 2.74 18.91
C TRP A 151 23.41 3.83 18.96
N GLU A 152 24.65 3.43 18.76
CA GLU A 152 25.82 4.34 18.76
C GLU A 152 25.75 5.41 17.64
N TYR A 153 24.90 5.17 16.63
CA TYR A 153 24.65 6.09 15.52
C TYR A 153 23.19 6.55 15.44
N ALA A 154 22.99 7.77 14.95
CA ALA A 154 21.67 8.39 14.78
C ALA A 154 20.97 7.99 13.48
N TYR A 155 21.73 7.86 12.40
CA TYR A 155 21.25 7.47 11.08
C TYR A 155 22.38 6.94 10.21
N THR A 156 22.01 6.27 9.12
CA THR A 156 22.94 5.78 8.11
C THR A 156 22.47 6.26 6.74
N THR A 157 23.40 6.79 5.93
CA THR A 157 23.16 7.02 4.50
C THR A 157 23.80 5.92 3.68
N ALA A 158 23.14 5.50 2.60
CA ALA A 158 23.66 4.50 1.68
C ALA A 158 23.28 4.86 0.24
N VAL A 159 24.20 4.66 -0.69
CA VAL A 159 23.96 4.94 -2.11
C VAL A 159 23.55 3.65 -2.84
N TYR A 160 22.46 3.73 -3.59
CA TYR A 160 21.91 2.61 -4.35
C TYR A 160 21.87 2.94 -5.85
N LYS A 161 22.02 1.90 -6.66
CA LYS A 161 21.83 1.94 -8.11
C LYS A 161 21.05 0.70 -8.55
N LYS A 162 19.86 0.92 -9.10
CA LYS A 162 18.95 -0.18 -9.52
C LYS A 162 18.72 -1.20 -8.40
N GLY A 163 18.43 -0.73 -7.19
CA GLY A 163 18.16 -1.54 -6.01
C GLY A 163 19.36 -2.20 -5.35
N LYS A 164 20.57 -1.98 -5.83
CA LYS A 164 21.80 -2.55 -5.26
C LYS A 164 22.63 -1.47 -4.60
N ALA A 165 23.19 -1.77 -3.42
CA ALA A 165 24.15 -0.89 -2.76
C ALA A 165 25.36 -0.67 -3.69
N ASN A 166 25.61 0.60 -4.02
CA ASN A 166 26.63 0.99 -5.02
C ASN A 166 27.17 2.38 -4.73
N GLY A 167 28.08 2.47 -3.79
CA GLY A 167 28.65 3.68 -3.28
C GLY A 167 28.95 3.60 -1.80
N LEU A 168 29.11 4.76 -1.18
CA LEU A 168 29.37 4.87 0.26
C LEU A 168 28.14 4.55 1.09
N ASN A 169 28.37 3.86 2.19
CA ASN A 169 27.44 3.67 3.30
C ASN A 169 28.11 4.29 4.54
N ILE A 170 27.51 5.33 5.11
CA ILE A 170 28.09 6.12 6.18
C ILE A 170 27.09 6.18 7.34
N SER A 171 27.54 5.77 8.53
CA SER A 171 26.76 5.93 9.76
C SER A 171 27.23 7.18 10.48
N TYR A 172 26.29 7.93 11.05
CA TYR A 172 26.51 9.20 11.74
C TYR A 172 26.08 9.13 13.18
N LYS A 173 26.86 9.74 14.08
CA LYS A 173 26.51 9.89 15.49
C LYS A 173 25.42 10.94 15.70
N GLN A 174 24.91 11.07 16.95
CA GLN A 174 23.90 12.05 17.32
C GLN A 174 24.35 13.51 17.14
N ASP A 175 25.66 13.77 17.21
CA ASP A 175 26.25 15.09 16.97
C ASP A 175 26.52 15.42 15.49
N GLY A 176 26.13 14.50 14.59
CA GLY A 176 26.31 14.63 13.15
C GLY A 176 27.70 14.23 12.66
N THR A 177 28.63 13.84 13.55
CA THR A 177 29.93 13.35 13.12
C THR A 177 29.85 11.92 12.57
N GLU A 178 30.75 11.61 11.66
CA GLU A 178 30.83 10.26 11.09
C GLU A 178 31.25 9.25 12.16
N HIS A 179 30.49 8.15 12.26
CA HIS A 179 30.80 7.02 13.12
C HIS A 179 31.59 5.94 12.38
N SER A 180 31.12 5.58 11.17
CA SER A 180 31.77 4.57 10.34
C SER A 180 31.44 4.78 8.85
N ARG A 181 32.31 4.25 8.00
CA ARG A 181 32.17 4.35 6.55
C ARG A 181 32.56 3.03 5.90
N ARG A 182 31.76 2.60 4.91
CA ARG A 182 32.01 1.40 4.09
C ARG A 182 31.71 1.71 2.63
N CYS A 183 32.33 0.98 1.72
CA CYS A 183 32.13 1.10 0.28
C CYS A 183 31.51 -0.18 -0.27
N PHE A 184 30.49 -0.03 -1.12
CA PHE A 184 29.81 -1.15 -1.77
C PHE A 184 29.80 -0.98 -3.28
N LEU A 185 30.04 -2.08 -4.01
CA LEU A 185 29.83 -2.17 -5.45
C LEU A 185 28.91 -3.38 -5.74
N LYS A 186 27.67 -3.11 -6.19
CA LYS A 186 26.66 -4.14 -6.47
C LYS A 186 26.44 -5.10 -5.30
N ASP A 187 26.18 -4.54 -4.12
CA ASP A 187 25.97 -5.24 -2.82
C ASP A 187 27.21 -5.92 -2.21
N LYS A 188 28.36 -5.82 -2.83
CA LYS A 188 29.61 -6.36 -2.26
C LYS A 188 30.39 -5.24 -1.59
N GLU A 189 30.79 -5.47 -0.33
CA GLU A 189 31.71 -4.56 0.36
C GLU A 189 33.10 -4.65 -0.30
N VAL A 190 33.69 -3.52 -0.54
CA VAL A 190 34.99 -3.36 -1.22
C VAL A 190 35.83 -2.34 -0.48
N GLN A 191 37.08 -2.14 -0.91
CA GLN A 191 37.97 -1.13 -0.32
C GLN A 191 37.43 0.29 -0.57
N LEU A 192 37.67 1.20 0.39
CA LEU A 192 37.10 2.55 0.38
C LEU A 192 37.55 3.42 -0.81
N ASP A 193 38.73 3.21 -1.29
CA ASP A 193 39.32 3.93 -2.46
C ASP A 193 38.54 3.65 -3.76
N LEU A 194 37.75 2.58 -3.82
CA LEU A 194 36.93 2.27 -4.98
C LEU A 194 35.58 3.04 -5.02
N CYS A 195 35.25 3.78 -3.95
CA CYS A 195 34.06 4.65 -3.88
C CYS A 195 34.40 6.15 -4.04
N GLY A 196 35.67 6.50 -4.15
CA GLY A 196 36.16 7.89 -4.23
C GLY A 196 35.88 8.59 -5.52
#